data_152c1ea6d5594bd8332cf2debba4e92a
#
_entry.id   152c1ea6d5594bd8332cf2debba4e92a
#
_cell.length_a   1.000
_cell.length_b   1.000
_cell.length_c   1.000
_cell.angle_alpha   90.00
_cell.angle_beta   90.00
_cell.angle_gamma   90.00
#
_symmetry.space_group_name_H-M   'P 1'
#
loop_
_entity.id
_entity.type
_entity.pdbx_description
1 polymer ?
#
loop_
_entity_poly.entity_id
_entity_poly.type
_entity_poly.pdbx_seq_one_letter_code
_entity_poly.pdbx_strand_id
1 'polypeptide(L)'
;EMCIRDSQRQVRRWSENYRLSATETIDDMDRLMAWLPDHLPTSQGASIVHGDYRLDNLILAPDQPQIRAVLDWELATLGDPIADLVYHLMAWVMPRSDTGAGTGSLMGLDVEALGLPRLEDHAADYAQAAGRSNLPPLEPYLAYNFFRLAAILQGIVGRVRDGTASNDNAKAMADQVRPLAQAGWHWAQQAERS
;
A
#
# COMPACT_ATOMS: atom_id res chain seq x y z
N GLU A 1 16.01 -4.75 -15.75
CA GLU A 1 16.86 -3.74 -15.05
C GLU A 1 16.13 -2.40 -14.83
N MET A 2 15.19 -2.00 -15.69
CA MET A 2 14.49 -0.71 -15.57
C MET A 2 13.53 -0.67 -14.38
N CYS A 3 12.75 -1.71 -14.13
CA CYS A 3 11.78 -1.77 -13.03
C CYS A 3 12.41 -1.81 -11.61
N ILE A 4 13.53 -2.52 -11.43
CA ILE A 4 14.22 -2.58 -10.13
C ILE A 4 14.80 -1.21 -9.75
N ARG A 5 15.40 -0.50 -10.72
CA ARG A 5 15.88 0.88 -10.51
C ARG A 5 14.74 1.84 -10.17
N ASP A 6 13.56 1.61 -10.71
CA ASP A 6 12.37 2.41 -10.40
C ASP A 6 11.89 2.18 -8.97
N SER A 7 11.81 0.95 -8.52
CA SER A 7 11.39 0.63 -7.15
C SER A 7 12.38 1.19 -6.12
N GLN A 8 13.69 1.01 -6.33
CA GLN A 8 14.71 1.61 -5.45
C GLN A 8 14.68 3.14 -5.47
N ARG A 9 14.40 3.76 -6.62
CA ARG A 9 14.22 5.21 -6.74
C ARG A 9 13.00 5.67 -5.94
N GLN A 10 11.90 4.92 -5.99
CA GLN A 10 10.70 5.21 -5.24
C GLN A 10 10.94 5.11 -3.73
N VAL A 11 11.62 4.06 -3.25
CA VAL A 11 11.98 3.95 -1.82
C VAL A 11 12.82 5.14 -1.38
N ARG A 12 13.83 5.53 -2.15
CA ARG A 12 14.65 6.71 -1.83
C ARG A 12 13.80 7.98 -1.76
N ARG A 13 12.96 8.22 -2.77
CA ARG A 13 12.06 9.39 -2.82
C ARG A 13 11.15 9.46 -1.61
N TRP A 14 10.50 8.35 -1.24
CA TRP A 14 9.61 8.30 -0.08
C TRP A 14 10.37 8.44 1.24
N SER A 15 11.59 7.90 1.33
CA SER A 15 12.46 8.07 2.50
C SER A 15 12.86 9.53 2.69
N GLU A 16 13.22 10.22 1.62
CA GLU A 16 13.55 11.65 1.66
C GLU A 16 12.32 12.49 2.07
N ASN A 17 11.17 12.25 1.45
CA ASN A 17 9.92 12.94 1.78
C ASN A 17 9.54 12.74 3.25
N TYR A 18 9.65 11.50 3.76
CA TYR A 18 9.37 11.20 5.15
C TYR A 18 10.30 11.97 6.09
N ARG A 19 11.63 11.93 5.86
CA ARG A 19 12.61 12.63 6.70
C ARG A 19 12.39 14.14 6.76
N LEU A 20 12.04 14.76 5.64
CA LEU A 20 11.75 16.19 5.56
C LEU A 20 10.46 16.58 6.32
N SER A 21 9.50 15.69 6.40
CA SER A 21 8.20 15.94 7.01
C SER A 21 8.07 15.37 8.43
N ALA A 22 9.03 14.59 8.90
CA ALA A 22 8.98 13.90 10.20
C ALA A 22 8.73 14.89 11.35
N THR A 23 7.78 14.53 12.21
CA THR A 23 7.42 15.30 13.43
C THR A 23 7.85 14.59 14.70
N GLU A 24 8.17 13.31 14.60
CA GLU A 24 8.68 12.46 15.67
C GLU A 24 9.57 11.36 15.09
N THR A 25 10.28 10.64 15.93
CA THR A 25 11.03 9.44 15.55
C THR A 25 10.13 8.22 15.60
N ILE A 26 10.07 7.46 14.50
CA ILE A 26 9.36 6.19 14.42
C ILE A 26 10.36 5.13 13.97
N ASP A 27 10.84 4.33 14.92
CA ASP A 27 11.90 3.34 14.70
C ASP A 27 11.56 2.37 13.55
N ASP A 28 10.30 1.99 13.40
CA ASP A 28 9.89 1.09 12.33
C ASP A 28 9.96 1.71 10.94
N MET A 29 9.81 3.05 10.82
CA MET A 29 10.11 3.76 9.58
C MET A 29 11.60 3.74 9.26
N ASP A 30 12.45 3.95 10.26
CA ASP A 30 13.91 3.90 10.07
C ASP A 30 14.37 2.50 9.66
N ARG A 31 13.82 1.45 10.27
CA ARG A 31 14.07 0.05 9.90
C ARG A 31 13.61 -0.25 8.48
N LEU A 32 12.41 0.19 8.09
CA LEU A 32 11.90 0.00 6.73
C LEU A 32 12.74 0.72 5.69
N MET A 33 13.16 1.96 5.95
CA MET A 33 14.06 2.72 5.07
C MET A 33 15.42 2.03 4.88
N ALA A 34 15.90 1.31 5.89
CA ALA A 34 17.14 0.54 5.81
C ALA A 34 16.95 -0.80 5.09
N TRP A 35 15.83 -1.49 5.33
CA TRP A 35 15.56 -2.84 4.84
C TRP A 35 15.10 -2.90 3.39
N LEU A 36 14.17 -2.02 3.00
CA LEU A 36 13.50 -2.07 1.69
C LEU A 36 14.45 -2.02 0.48
N PRO A 37 15.54 -1.22 0.46
CA PRO A 37 16.43 -1.16 -0.73
C PRO A 37 16.99 -2.51 -1.18
N ASP A 38 17.21 -3.42 -0.24
CA ASP A 38 17.83 -4.72 -0.48
C ASP A 38 16.81 -5.87 -0.61
N HIS A 39 15.52 -5.60 -0.29
CA HIS A 39 14.48 -6.64 -0.22
C HIS A 39 13.29 -6.37 -1.17
N LEU A 40 13.43 -5.40 -2.07
CA LEU A 40 12.40 -5.16 -3.09
C LEU A 40 12.28 -6.37 -4.00
N PRO A 41 11.04 -6.82 -4.28
CA PRO A 41 10.84 -7.96 -5.16
C PRO A 41 11.40 -7.70 -6.56
N THR A 42 11.91 -8.75 -7.18
CA THR A 42 12.23 -8.70 -8.60
C THR A 42 10.93 -8.56 -9.39
N SER A 43 10.88 -7.56 -10.26
CA SER A 43 9.69 -7.30 -11.08
C SER A 43 9.26 -8.53 -11.86
N GLN A 44 7.97 -8.81 -11.83
CA GLN A 44 7.33 -9.93 -12.52
C GLN A 44 6.89 -9.57 -13.96
N GLY A 45 7.50 -8.57 -14.54
CA GLY A 45 7.20 -8.06 -15.87
C GLY A 45 6.86 -6.57 -15.85
N ALA A 46 6.61 -5.99 -17.01
CA ALA A 46 6.18 -4.60 -17.15
C ALA A 46 4.76 -4.55 -17.72
N SER A 47 3.88 -3.87 -17.01
CA SER A 47 2.50 -3.62 -17.41
C SER A 47 2.14 -2.17 -17.11
N ILE A 48 1.02 -1.70 -17.61
CA ILE A 48 0.42 -0.48 -17.09
C ILE A 48 -0.08 -0.80 -15.69
N VAL A 49 0.44 -0.09 -14.69
CA VAL A 49 -0.04 -0.13 -13.31
C VAL A 49 -0.77 1.18 -13.01
N HIS A 50 -1.86 1.07 -12.27
CA HIS A 50 -2.69 2.21 -11.88
C HIS A 50 -1.98 3.08 -10.82
N GLY A 51 -1.28 2.44 -9.89
CA GLY A 51 -0.55 3.10 -8.80
C GLY A 51 -1.39 3.48 -7.58
N ASP A 52 -2.74 3.44 -7.69
CA ASP A 52 -3.71 3.65 -6.60
C ASP A 52 -4.97 2.80 -6.84
N TYR A 53 -4.79 1.49 -7.16
CA TYR A 53 -5.90 0.60 -7.48
C TYR A 53 -6.64 0.15 -6.22
N ARG A 54 -7.79 0.78 -5.96
CA ARG A 54 -8.60 0.57 -4.76
C ARG A 54 -10.09 0.78 -5.07
N LEU A 55 -10.95 0.29 -4.18
CA LEU A 55 -12.41 0.30 -4.40
C LEU A 55 -12.96 1.71 -4.63
N ASP A 56 -12.41 2.74 -3.99
CA ASP A 56 -12.85 4.13 -4.16
C ASP A 56 -12.63 4.67 -5.58
N ASN A 57 -11.70 4.05 -6.33
CA ASN A 57 -11.40 4.42 -7.71
C ASN A 57 -12.14 3.55 -8.73
N LEU A 58 -13.18 2.81 -8.30
CA LEU A 58 -13.99 1.95 -9.15
C LEU A 58 -15.43 2.43 -9.21
N ILE A 59 -16.00 2.46 -10.41
CA ILE A 59 -17.45 2.63 -10.60
C ILE A 59 -18.05 1.24 -10.80
N LEU A 60 -18.93 0.86 -9.89
CA LEU A 60 -19.67 -0.40 -9.96
C LEU A 60 -21.00 -0.21 -10.65
N ALA A 61 -21.50 -1.24 -11.31
CA ALA A 61 -22.84 -1.26 -11.81
C ALA A 61 -23.83 -1.33 -10.62
N PRO A 62 -24.98 -0.62 -10.69
CA PRO A 62 -25.92 -0.55 -9.59
C PRO A 62 -26.68 -1.86 -9.33
N ASP A 63 -26.77 -2.72 -10.33
CA ASP A 63 -27.67 -3.88 -10.38
C ASP A 63 -26.94 -5.23 -10.59
N GLN A 64 -25.61 -5.19 -10.72
CA GLN A 64 -24.81 -6.40 -10.96
C GLN A 64 -23.36 -6.22 -10.50
N PRO A 65 -22.65 -7.29 -10.09
CA PRO A 65 -21.27 -7.23 -9.63
C PRO A 65 -20.31 -7.02 -10.81
N GLN A 66 -20.37 -5.84 -11.42
CA GLN A 66 -19.54 -5.50 -12.58
C GLN A 66 -18.90 -4.13 -12.39
N ILE A 67 -17.60 -4.05 -12.62
CA ILE A 67 -16.86 -2.78 -12.71
C ILE A 67 -17.20 -2.14 -14.06
N ARG A 68 -17.71 -0.91 -14.04
CA ARG A 68 -18.04 -0.10 -15.22
C ARG A 68 -16.88 0.78 -15.66
N ALA A 69 -16.12 1.30 -14.69
CA ALA A 69 -14.96 2.15 -14.98
C ALA A 69 -13.94 2.06 -13.84
N VAL A 70 -12.70 2.32 -14.19
CA VAL A 70 -11.59 2.57 -13.28
C VAL A 70 -11.22 4.04 -13.45
N LEU A 71 -11.18 4.79 -12.35
CA LEU A 71 -10.95 6.23 -12.29
C LEU A 71 -9.55 6.53 -11.75
N ASP A 72 -9.14 7.80 -11.86
CA ASP A 72 -7.95 8.36 -11.21
C ASP A 72 -6.62 7.73 -11.66
N TRP A 73 -6.40 7.77 -12.96
CA TRP A 73 -5.19 7.25 -13.61
C TRP A 73 -3.97 8.17 -13.54
N GLU A 74 -4.02 9.24 -12.75
CA GLU A 74 -2.93 10.25 -12.71
C GLU A 74 -1.60 9.70 -12.20
N LEU A 75 -1.62 8.61 -11.41
CA LEU A 75 -0.43 7.92 -10.93
C LEU A 75 0.00 6.73 -11.81
N ALA A 76 -0.71 6.51 -12.91
CA ALA A 76 -0.43 5.38 -13.78
C ALA A 76 0.96 5.45 -14.42
N THR A 77 1.62 4.30 -14.48
CA THR A 77 2.96 4.17 -15.06
C THR A 77 3.19 2.76 -15.59
N LEU A 78 4.32 2.56 -16.24
CA LEU A 78 4.79 1.20 -16.53
C LEU A 78 5.50 0.64 -15.29
N GLY A 79 5.03 -0.48 -14.78
CA GLY A 79 5.55 -1.07 -13.57
C GLY A 79 5.21 -2.55 -13.40
N ASP A 80 5.51 -3.08 -12.23
CA ASP A 80 5.18 -4.45 -11.86
C ASP A 80 3.67 -4.57 -11.54
N PRO A 81 2.91 -5.40 -12.28
CA PRO A 81 1.48 -5.57 -12.06
C PRO A 81 1.12 -6.09 -10.67
N ILE A 82 2.04 -6.77 -9.97
CA ILE A 82 1.81 -7.25 -8.61
C ILE A 82 1.70 -6.07 -7.62
N ALA A 83 2.28 -4.93 -7.94
CA ALA A 83 2.19 -3.74 -7.08
C ALA A 83 0.74 -3.26 -6.90
N ASP A 84 -0.08 -3.24 -7.98
CA ASP A 84 -1.50 -2.88 -7.89
C ASP A 84 -2.32 -3.94 -7.14
N LEU A 85 -2.06 -5.22 -7.42
CA LEU A 85 -2.70 -6.31 -6.70
C LEU A 85 -2.48 -6.16 -5.19
N VAL A 86 -1.22 -6.04 -4.77
CA VAL A 86 -0.90 -5.97 -3.33
C VAL A 86 -1.40 -4.68 -2.70
N TYR A 87 -1.42 -3.57 -3.43
CA TYR A 87 -2.03 -2.34 -2.94
C TYR A 87 -3.54 -2.53 -2.66
N HIS A 88 -4.25 -3.22 -3.53
CA HIS A 88 -5.65 -3.60 -3.32
C HIS A 88 -5.81 -4.55 -2.13
N LEU A 89 -4.96 -5.58 -2.01
CA LEU A 89 -5.00 -6.55 -0.93
C LEU A 89 -4.68 -5.96 0.46
N MET A 90 -4.07 -4.77 0.53
CA MET A 90 -3.83 -4.11 1.81
C MET A 90 -5.09 -3.96 2.65
N ALA A 91 -6.28 -3.84 2.05
CA ALA A 91 -7.54 -3.73 2.77
C ALA A 91 -7.77 -4.88 3.77
N TRP A 92 -7.31 -6.09 3.47
CA TRP A 92 -7.45 -7.27 4.34
C TRP A 92 -6.57 -7.20 5.59
N VAL A 93 -5.44 -6.50 5.51
CA VAL A 93 -4.39 -6.46 6.54
C VAL A 93 -4.10 -5.05 7.05
N MET A 94 -4.89 -4.07 6.63
CA MET A 94 -4.77 -2.68 7.04
C MET A 94 -5.11 -2.53 8.53
N PRO A 95 -4.24 -1.90 9.35
CA PRO A 95 -4.59 -1.58 10.72
C PRO A 95 -5.90 -0.79 10.82
N ARG A 96 -6.78 -1.16 11.74
CA ARG A 96 -8.03 -0.42 11.96
C ARG A 96 -7.72 0.92 12.63
N SER A 97 -8.39 1.96 12.16
CA SER A 97 -8.35 3.27 12.80
C SER A 97 -9.53 3.41 13.76
N ASP A 98 -9.27 3.75 15.01
CA ASP A 98 -10.31 4.02 16.02
C ASP A 98 -11.08 5.30 15.71
N THR A 99 -10.53 6.18 14.88
CA THR A 99 -11.15 7.47 14.51
C THR A 99 -12.08 7.39 13.31
N GLY A 100 -12.18 6.22 12.66
CA GLY A 100 -12.93 6.06 11.41
C GLY A 100 -12.32 6.79 10.21
N ALA A 101 -11.23 7.54 10.41
CA ALA A 101 -10.47 8.14 9.31
C ALA A 101 -9.54 7.08 8.74
N GLY A 102 -9.61 6.84 7.44
CA GLY A 102 -8.71 5.90 6.78
C GLY A 102 -9.31 5.26 5.53
N THR A 103 -8.51 4.42 4.91
CA THR A 103 -8.79 3.80 3.61
C THR A 103 -9.68 2.54 3.70
N GLY A 104 -10.40 2.35 4.80
CA GLY A 104 -11.14 1.11 5.06
C GLY A 104 -10.23 -0.05 5.50
N SER A 105 -10.74 -0.92 6.35
CA SER A 105 -10.00 -2.10 6.83
C SER A 105 -10.94 -3.28 7.00
N LEU A 106 -10.56 -4.42 6.45
CA LEU A 106 -11.22 -5.71 6.64
C LEU A 106 -10.55 -6.53 7.76
N MET A 107 -9.45 -6.04 8.33
CA MET A 107 -8.69 -6.74 9.36
C MET A 107 -9.57 -7.07 10.57
N GLY A 108 -9.59 -8.35 10.94
CA GLY A 108 -10.36 -8.87 12.06
C GLY A 108 -11.87 -9.01 11.80
N LEU A 109 -12.34 -8.78 10.58
CA LEU A 109 -13.69 -9.12 10.15
C LEU A 109 -13.76 -10.56 9.64
N ASP A 110 -14.91 -11.18 9.80
CA ASP A 110 -15.22 -12.44 9.10
C ASP A 110 -15.58 -12.12 7.65
N VAL A 111 -14.56 -12.10 6.79
CA VAL A 111 -14.72 -11.72 5.38
C VAL A 111 -15.60 -12.71 4.62
N GLU A 112 -15.56 -14.00 4.99
CA GLU A 112 -16.38 -15.04 4.35
C GLU A 112 -17.88 -14.83 4.68
N ALA A 113 -18.21 -14.46 5.92
CA ALA A 113 -19.58 -14.09 6.29
C ALA A 113 -20.08 -12.82 5.56
N LEU A 114 -19.14 -11.95 5.11
CA LEU A 114 -19.46 -10.78 4.28
C LEU A 114 -19.54 -11.12 2.77
N GLY A 115 -19.31 -12.37 2.39
CA GLY A 115 -19.30 -12.79 0.99
C GLY A 115 -18.03 -12.39 0.23
N LEU A 116 -16.96 -12.04 0.96
CA LEU A 116 -15.66 -11.69 0.38
C LEU A 116 -14.70 -12.90 0.48
N PRO A 117 -13.80 -13.08 -0.49
CA PRO A 117 -12.77 -14.10 -0.40
C PRO A 117 -11.77 -13.77 0.72
N ARG A 118 -11.05 -14.77 1.21
CA ARG A 118 -9.83 -14.53 2.00
C ARG A 118 -8.75 -13.91 1.13
N LEU A 119 -7.75 -13.30 1.75
CA LEU A 119 -6.64 -12.66 1.04
C LEU A 119 -5.95 -13.63 0.07
N GLU A 120 -5.65 -14.84 0.57
CA GLU A 120 -4.95 -15.88 -0.20
C GLU A 120 -5.78 -16.36 -1.40
N ASP A 121 -7.09 -16.53 -1.19
CA ASP A 121 -8.02 -16.97 -2.24
C ASP A 121 -8.14 -15.88 -3.32
N HIS A 122 -8.26 -14.61 -2.92
CA HIS A 122 -8.33 -13.49 -3.84
C HIS A 122 -7.03 -13.30 -4.65
N ALA A 123 -5.88 -13.51 -4.00
CA ALA A 123 -4.58 -13.52 -4.68
C ALA A 123 -4.48 -14.67 -5.70
N ALA A 124 -4.99 -15.86 -5.34
CA ALA A 124 -5.02 -17.02 -6.24
C ALA A 124 -5.94 -16.78 -7.45
N ASP A 125 -7.11 -16.18 -7.23
CA ASP A 125 -8.05 -15.80 -8.31
C ASP A 125 -7.39 -14.83 -9.29
N TYR A 126 -6.66 -13.83 -8.79
CA TYR A 126 -5.89 -12.94 -9.63
C TYR A 126 -4.84 -13.69 -10.44
N ALA A 127 -4.07 -14.60 -9.81
CA ALA A 127 -3.05 -15.37 -10.51
C ALA A 127 -3.66 -16.17 -11.67
N GLN A 128 -4.80 -16.83 -11.41
CA GLN A 128 -5.53 -17.59 -12.43
C GLN A 128 -6.02 -16.68 -13.57
N ALA A 129 -6.66 -15.54 -13.24
CA ALA A 129 -7.18 -14.60 -14.23
C ALA A 129 -6.06 -13.96 -15.07
N ALA A 130 -4.89 -13.74 -14.48
CA ALA A 130 -3.71 -13.19 -15.15
C ALA A 130 -2.87 -14.26 -15.90
N GLY A 131 -3.30 -15.53 -15.91
CA GLY A 131 -2.58 -16.63 -16.56
C GLY A 131 -1.21 -16.93 -15.91
N ARG A 132 -1.07 -16.67 -14.61
CA ARG A 132 0.15 -16.91 -13.83
C ARG A 132 0.06 -18.23 -13.09
N SER A 133 1.11 -19.03 -13.13
CA SER A 133 1.18 -20.30 -12.38
C SER A 133 1.33 -20.08 -10.88
N ASN A 134 1.94 -18.97 -10.46
CA ASN A 134 2.17 -18.57 -9.07
C ASN A 134 2.36 -17.06 -8.98
N LEU A 135 2.24 -16.55 -7.76
CA LEU A 135 2.64 -15.19 -7.40
C LEU A 135 3.99 -15.23 -6.66
N PRO A 136 4.80 -14.16 -6.73
CA PRO A 136 5.94 -14.01 -5.84
C PRO A 136 5.47 -13.84 -4.39
N PRO A 137 6.36 -13.97 -3.39
CA PRO A 137 6.05 -13.60 -2.01
C PRO A 137 5.47 -12.18 -1.96
N LEU A 138 4.33 -12.01 -1.29
CA LEU A 138 3.60 -10.73 -1.24
C LEU A 138 4.07 -9.83 -0.08
N GLU A 139 4.77 -10.41 0.90
CA GLU A 139 5.22 -9.75 2.11
C GLU A 139 6.12 -8.52 1.81
N PRO A 140 7.11 -8.58 0.91
CA PRO A 140 7.92 -7.40 0.59
C PRO A 140 7.12 -6.27 -0.07
N TYR A 141 6.11 -6.62 -0.88
CA TYR A 141 5.22 -5.63 -1.49
C TYR A 141 4.32 -4.98 -0.42
N LEU A 142 3.79 -5.76 0.53
CA LEU A 142 3.01 -5.24 1.65
C LEU A 142 3.87 -4.30 2.52
N ALA A 143 5.10 -4.71 2.86
CA ALA A 143 6.03 -3.87 3.61
C ALA A 143 6.27 -2.52 2.89
N TYR A 144 6.53 -2.55 1.59
CA TYR A 144 6.71 -1.35 0.78
C TYR A 144 5.46 -0.46 0.74
N ASN A 145 4.29 -1.04 0.53
CA ASN A 145 3.05 -0.27 0.41
C ASN A 145 2.66 0.39 1.73
N PHE A 146 2.84 -0.29 2.88
CA PHE A 146 2.64 0.30 4.20
C PHE A 146 3.64 1.42 4.48
N PHE A 147 4.91 1.24 4.15
CA PHE A 147 5.94 2.28 4.24
C PHE A 147 5.56 3.51 3.39
N ARG A 148 5.18 3.29 2.12
CA ARG A 148 4.74 4.36 1.20
C ARG A 148 3.56 5.12 1.77
N LEU A 149 2.53 4.43 2.26
CA LEU A 149 1.34 5.06 2.81
C LEU A 149 1.66 5.87 4.08
N ALA A 150 2.48 5.33 4.99
CA ALA A 150 2.95 6.05 6.16
C ALA A 150 3.70 7.34 5.77
N ALA A 151 4.59 7.27 4.76
CA ALA A 151 5.34 8.42 4.26
C ALA A 151 4.42 9.48 3.61
N ILE A 152 3.36 9.06 2.89
CA ILE A 152 2.37 9.97 2.32
C ILE A 152 1.63 10.72 3.42
N LEU A 153 1.11 10.01 4.43
CA LEU A 153 0.39 10.63 5.53
C LEU A 153 1.29 11.59 6.32
N GLN A 154 2.52 11.17 6.61
CA GLN A 154 3.50 12.05 7.27
C GLN A 154 3.79 13.31 6.44
N GLY A 155 3.86 13.19 5.12
CA GLY A 155 4.01 14.34 4.23
C GLY A 155 2.85 15.34 4.31
N ILE A 156 1.61 14.86 4.50
CA ILE A 156 0.45 15.73 4.73
C ILE A 156 0.57 16.44 6.08
N VAL A 157 0.91 15.70 7.14
CA VAL A 157 1.13 16.25 8.49
C VAL A 157 2.24 17.31 8.48
N GLY A 158 3.36 17.04 7.79
CA GLY A 158 4.46 18.00 7.63
C GLY A 158 4.01 19.31 6.98
N ARG A 159 3.24 19.23 5.89
CA ARG A 159 2.72 20.44 5.22
C ARG A 159 1.78 21.26 6.11
N VAL A 160 0.97 20.61 6.93
CA VAL A 160 0.12 21.31 7.89
C VAL A 160 0.94 21.97 8.99
N ARG A 161 1.95 21.28 9.54
CA ARG A 161 2.93 21.85 10.49
C ARG A 161 3.60 23.11 9.91
N ASP A 162 3.98 23.06 8.64
CA ASP A 162 4.69 24.16 7.98
C ASP A 162 3.76 25.27 7.47
N GLY A 163 2.43 25.15 7.71
CA GLY A 163 1.42 26.14 7.28
C GLY A 163 1.21 26.23 5.77
N THR A 164 1.68 25.24 5.00
CA THR A 164 1.57 25.20 3.53
C THR A 164 0.33 24.47 3.04
N ALA A 165 -0.43 23.84 3.93
CA ALA A 165 -1.72 23.24 3.65
C ALA A 165 -2.62 23.32 4.88
N SER A 166 -3.96 23.37 4.66
CA SER A 166 -4.95 23.16 5.72
C SER A 166 -5.55 21.76 5.55
N ASN A 167 -5.67 21.02 6.65
CA ASN A 167 -6.34 19.73 6.65
C ASN A 167 -6.91 19.47 8.05
N ASP A 168 -8.25 19.49 8.15
CA ASP A 168 -8.96 19.29 9.40
C ASP A 168 -8.74 17.87 9.98
N ASN A 169 -8.33 16.92 9.15
CA ASN A 169 -8.03 15.54 9.53
C ASN A 169 -6.53 15.28 9.79
N ALA A 170 -5.67 16.31 9.80
CA ALA A 170 -4.23 16.12 9.93
C ALA A 170 -3.83 15.35 11.18
N LYS A 171 -4.52 15.58 12.31
CA LYS A 171 -4.28 14.84 13.54
C LYS A 171 -4.61 13.36 13.38
N ALA A 172 -5.77 13.03 12.81
CA ALA A 172 -6.17 11.64 12.57
C ALA A 172 -5.23 10.94 11.59
N MET A 173 -4.65 11.68 10.63
CA MET A 173 -3.61 11.17 9.73
C MET A 173 -2.29 10.93 10.47
N ALA A 174 -1.87 11.83 11.36
CA ALA A 174 -0.69 11.66 12.19
C ALA A 174 -0.78 10.40 13.06
N ASP A 175 -1.94 10.18 13.68
CA ASP A 175 -2.21 9.03 14.54
C ASP A 175 -2.10 7.69 13.78
N GLN A 176 -2.24 7.68 12.44
CA GLN A 176 -2.11 6.49 11.62
C GLN A 176 -0.68 6.18 11.17
N VAL A 177 0.23 7.13 11.16
CA VAL A 177 1.60 6.93 10.64
C VAL A 177 2.31 5.81 11.38
N ARG A 178 2.26 5.81 12.71
CA ARG A 178 2.90 4.79 13.53
C ARG A 178 2.29 3.38 13.35
N PRO A 179 0.97 3.18 13.39
CA PRO A 179 0.37 1.88 13.09
C PRO A 179 0.73 1.34 11.70
N LEU A 180 0.78 2.19 10.68
CA LEU A 180 1.18 1.78 9.34
C LEU A 180 2.65 1.39 9.28
N ALA A 181 3.55 2.13 9.95
CA ALA A 181 4.96 1.77 10.04
C ALA A 181 5.16 0.42 10.73
N GLN A 182 4.43 0.17 11.82
CA GLN A 182 4.43 -1.12 12.54
C GLN A 182 3.96 -2.26 11.64
N ALA A 183 2.86 -2.07 10.90
CA ALA A 183 2.36 -3.06 9.95
C ALA A 183 3.40 -3.33 8.84
N GLY A 184 4.02 -2.29 8.29
CA GLY A 184 5.08 -2.45 7.29
C GLY A 184 6.27 -3.24 7.82
N TRP A 185 6.74 -2.93 9.04
CA TRP A 185 7.84 -3.67 9.67
C TRP A 185 7.47 -5.12 10.00
N HIS A 186 6.23 -5.36 10.44
CA HIS A 186 5.72 -6.72 10.62
C HIS A 186 5.85 -7.55 9.33
N TRP A 187 5.43 -7.01 8.19
CA TRP A 187 5.52 -7.70 6.90
C TRP A 187 6.96 -7.89 6.42
N ALA A 188 7.85 -6.94 6.69
CA ALA A 188 9.28 -7.11 6.45
C ALA A 188 9.85 -8.31 7.23
N GLN A 189 9.46 -8.45 8.51
CA GLN A 189 9.87 -9.59 9.33
C GLN A 189 9.27 -10.92 8.87
N GLN A 190 8.06 -10.93 8.30
CA GLN A 190 7.49 -12.14 7.71
C GLN A 190 8.27 -12.55 6.46
N ALA A 191 8.64 -11.60 5.60
CA ALA A 191 9.44 -11.86 4.41
C ALA A 191 10.81 -12.52 4.72
N GLU A 192 11.40 -12.23 5.88
CA GLU A 192 12.66 -12.86 6.31
C GLU A 192 12.49 -14.30 6.81
N ARG A 193 11.26 -14.73 7.09
CA ARG A 193 10.93 -16.07 7.61
C ARG A 193 10.44 -17.04 6.53
N SER A 194 10.06 -16.50 5.38
CA SER A 194 9.55 -17.24 4.21
C SER A 194 10.68 -17.74 3.33
#